data_1c496c5b59d32eaeeec0ca89d2eb305c
#
_entry.id   1c496c5b59d32eaeeec0ca89d2eb305c
#
_cell.length_a   1.000
_cell.length_b   1.000
_cell.length_c   1.000
_cell.angle_alpha   90.00
_cell.angle_beta   90.00
_cell.angle_gamma   90.00
#
_symmetry.space_group_name_H-M   'P 1'
#
loop_
_entity.id
_entity.type
_entity.pdbx_description
1 polymer ?
#
loop_
_entity_poly.entity_id
_entity_poly.type
_entity_poly.pdbx_seq_one_letter_code
_entity_poly.pdbx_strand_id
1 'polypeptide(L)'
;MKYMHFNSSCSYASIANLLYLKDIDTEDYMIAKTINLPYILLKDGGTYLVGPMLQSKEIFDIYLNSIGYEFVEEKHIKDDVLKILKESDENYMLGVNISKGNKHAIIFIDYKDNVFSFINNKYEESDEPDRFTFAAEELKERLDEETHLAHIEKISAKKIDLKEILLASIKNLNSLKEDINIFSKKEITRLELRESMNTLFRADILDSVAMFELLGEDALLERTKEIQKKFITVIKEGKENLVLEEEMDISDLTYVIDEWKLLMKKNFQEYEYRK
;
A
#
# COMPACT_ATOMS: atom_id res chain seq x y z
N MET A 1 19.50 6.50 2.08
CA MET A 1 18.03 6.48 2.24
C MET A 1 17.37 6.32 0.89
N LYS A 2 16.21 5.68 0.84
CA LYS A 2 15.51 5.38 -0.40
C LYS A 2 14.38 6.35 -0.66
N TYR A 3 14.09 6.62 -1.92
CA TYR A 3 12.94 7.41 -2.34
C TYR A 3 11.64 6.64 -2.09
N MET A 4 10.57 7.38 -1.87
CA MET A 4 9.22 6.86 -1.83
C MET A 4 8.57 7.08 -3.19
N HIS A 5 8.49 6.03 -4.01
CA HIS A 5 7.83 6.08 -5.32
C HIS A 5 6.31 5.90 -5.21
N PHE A 6 5.83 5.22 -4.15
CA PHE A 6 4.42 5.07 -3.89
C PHE A 6 3.91 6.16 -2.94
N ASN A 7 3.41 7.25 -3.48
CA ASN A 7 2.90 8.40 -2.71
C ASN A 7 1.80 8.06 -1.68
N SER A 8 1.13 6.92 -1.82
CA SER A 8 0.09 6.45 -0.91
C SER A 8 0.59 5.49 0.17
N SER A 9 1.86 5.08 0.13
CA SER A 9 2.42 4.13 1.09
C SER A 9 3.88 4.40 1.43
N CYS A 10 4.11 4.83 2.65
CA CYS A 10 5.45 4.94 3.22
C CYS A 10 6.03 3.58 3.67
N SER A 11 5.22 2.53 3.78
CA SER A 11 5.65 1.25 4.32
C SER A 11 6.65 0.52 3.42
N TYR A 12 6.44 0.50 2.10
CA TYR A 12 7.39 -0.11 1.16
C TYR A 12 8.75 0.60 1.16
N ALA A 13 8.73 1.94 1.18
CA ALA A 13 9.96 2.72 1.29
C ALA A 13 10.64 2.52 2.64
N SER A 14 9.88 2.36 3.74
CA SER A 14 10.42 2.06 5.06
C SER A 14 11.08 0.67 5.08
N ILE A 15 10.50 -0.35 4.43
CA ILE A 15 11.14 -1.66 4.28
C ILE A 15 12.43 -1.55 3.48
N ALA A 16 12.43 -0.81 2.36
CA ALA A 16 13.64 -0.57 1.58
C ALA A 16 14.72 0.14 2.42
N ASN A 17 14.33 1.05 3.30
CA ASN A 17 15.25 1.74 4.21
C ASN A 17 15.75 0.85 5.36
N LEU A 18 14.91 -0.03 5.92
CA LEU A 18 15.37 -1.05 6.88
C LEU A 18 16.40 -1.99 6.24
N LEU A 19 16.18 -2.40 5.00
CA LEU A 19 17.13 -3.22 4.24
C LEU A 19 18.41 -2.46 3.93
N TYR A 20 18.34 -1.18 3.61
CA TYR A 20 19.52 -0.33 3.41
C TYR A 20 20.38 -0.22 4.67
N LEU A 21 19.78 -0.18 5.87
CA LEU A 21 20.48 -0.23 7.15
C LEU A 21 21.13 -1.59 7.45
N LYS A 22 20.79 -2.63 6.69
CA LYS A 22 21.42 -3.97 6.70
C LYS A 22 22.31 -4.21 5.48
N ASP A 23 22.78 -3.13 4.80
CA ASP A 23 23.64 -3.16 3.61
C ASP A 23 23.00 -3.82 2.36
N ILE A 24 21.67 -3.85 2.29
CA ILE A 24 20.92 -4.35 1.13
C ILE A 24 20.32 -3.17 0.37
N ASP A 25 20.86 -2.91 -0.82
CA ASP A 25 20.43 -1.80 -1.68
C ASP A 25 19.24 -2.19 -2.55
N THR A 26 18.06 -1.66 -2.21
CA THR A 26 16.81 -1.86 -2.95
C THR A 26 15.93 -0.61 -2.82
N GLU A 27 14.87 -0.53 -3.61
CA GLU A 27 13.88 0.55 -3.59
C GLU A 27 12.47 -0.02 -3.53
N ASP A 28 11.49 0.77 -3.08
CA ASP A 28 10.10 0.35 -2.92
C ASP A 28 9.49 -0.23 -4.20
N TYR A 29 9.72 0.42 -5.36
CA TYR A 29 9.23 -0.08 -6.64
C TYR A 29 9.93 -1.38 -7.09
N MET A 30 11.18 -1.60 -6.71
CA MET A 30 11.89 -2.86 -7.00
C MET A 30 11.31 -4.01 -6.18
N ILE A 31 10.98 -3.76 -4.92
CA ILE A 31 10.22 -4.71 -4.08
C ILE A 31 8.90 -5.05 -4.77
N ALA A 32 8.13 -4.03 -5.16
CA ALA A 32 6.85 -4.19 -5.83
C ALA A 32 6.93 -5.01 -7.13
N LYS A 33 7.92 -4.73 -7.99
CA LYS A 33 8.15 -5.50 -9.22
C LYS A 33 8.50 -6.95 -8.95
N THR A 34 9.37 -7.20 -7.97
CA THR A 34 9.84 -8.56 -7.63
C THR A 34 8.70 -9.45 -7.16
N ILE A 35 7.76 -8.92 -6.39
CA ILE A 35 6.61 -9.69 -5.91
C ILE A 35 5.42 -9.68 -6.86
N ASN A 36 5.56 -9.10 -8.06
CA ASN A 36 4.45 -8.94 -9.01
C ASN A 36 3.26 -8.15 -8.41
N LEU A 37 3.52 -7.14 -7.58
CA LEU A 37 2.50 -6.36 -6.87
C LEU A 37 1.38 -5.83 -7.77
N PRO A 38 1.62 -5.34 -9.03
CA PRO A 38 0.57 -4.89 -9.93
C PRO A 38 -0.45 -5.97 -10.32
N TYR A 39 -0.14 -7.24 -10.08
CA TYR A 39 -1.00 -8.38 -10.40
C TYR A 39 -1.63 -9.02 -9.15
N ILE A 40 -1.48 -8.39 -7.99
CA ILE A 40 -2.08 -8.84 -6.73
C ILE A 40 -3.28 -7.96 -6.40
N LEU A 41 -4.44 -8.57 -6.29
CA LEU A 41 -5.68 -7.96 -5.83
C LEU A 41 -6.27 -8.81 -4.72
N LEU A 42 -6.34 -8.27 -3.51
CA LEU A 42 -6.99 -8.92 -2.37
C LEU A 42 -8.38 -8.32 -2.14
N LYS A 43 -9.28 -9.16 -1.62
CA LYS A 43 -10.61 -8.73 -1.16
C LYS A 43 -10.68 -8.90 0.34
N ASP A 44 -10.99 -7.82 1.05
CA ASP A 44 -11.24 -7.81 2.49
C ASP A 44 -12.62 -7.19 2.76
N GLY A 45 -13.58 -8.04 3.13
CA GLY A 45 -14.98 -7.63 3.24
C GLY A 45 -15.52 -7.04 1.93
N GLY A 46 -15.94 -5.79 1.98
CA GLY A 46 -16.42 -5.01 0.82
C GLY A 46 -15.34 -4.17 0.13
N THR A 47 -14.08 -4.27 0.58
CA THR A 47 -12.96 -3.48 0.08
C THR A 47 -12.05 -4.33 -0.80
N TYR A 48 -11.59 -3.74 -1.91
CA TYR A 48 -10.59 -4.33 -2.78
C TYR A 48 -9.27 -3.56 -2.62
N LEU A 49 -8.19 -4.31 -2.33
CA LEU A 49 -6.87 -3.77 -2.03
C LEU A 49 -5.89 -4.18 -3.11
N VAL A 50 -5.10 -3.23 -3.58
CA VAL A 50 -4.08 -3.41 -4.61
C VAL A 50 -2.90 -2.48 -4.36
N GLY A 51 -1.75 -2.83 -4.89
CA GLY A 51 -0.57 -1.97 -4.89
C GLY A 51 -0.15 -1.51 -3.51
N PRO A 52 0.01 -0.19 -3.32
CA PRO A 52 0.51 0.37 -2.06
C PRO A 52 -0.33 0.05 -0.83
N MET A 53 -1.57 -0.39 -1.01
CA MET A 53 -2.47 -0.79 0.09
C MET A 53 -2.25 -2.20 0.60
N LEU A 54 -1.47 -3.01 -0.11
CA LEU A 54 -1.10 -4.36 0.28
C LEU A 54 0.10 -4.32 1.24
N GLN A 55 -0.16 -4.01 2.50
CA GLN A 55 0.85 -3.74 3.54
C GLN A 55 0.88 -4.79 4.66
N SER A 56 0.38 -5.99 4.41
CA SER A 56 0.42 -7.05 5.41
C SER A 56 1.78 -7.74 5.47
N LYS A 57 2.07 -8.36 6.64
CA LYS A 57 3.27 -9.20 6.82
C LYS A 57 3.41 -10.23 5.68
N GLU A 58 2.32 -10.90 5.31
CA GLU A 58 2.32 -11.93 4.27
C GLU A 58 2.80 -11.38 2.92
N ILE A 59 2.42 -10.16 2.57
CA ILE A 59 2.84 -9.52 1.31
C ILE A 59 4.32 -9.09 1.39
N PHE A 60 4.74 -8.48 2.49
CA PHE A 60 6.14 -8.10 2.67
C PHE A 60 7.07 -9.32 2.72
N ASP A 61 6.64 -10.38 3.36
CA ASP A 61 7.40 -11.62 3.47
C ASP A 61 7.61 -12.33 2.12
N ILE A 62 6.77 -12.09 1.11
CA ILE A 62 7.04 -12.61 -0.24
C ILE A 62 8.42 -12.16 -0.73
N TYR A 63 8.72 -10.87 -0.59
CA TYR A 63 10.02 -10.33 -0.96
C TYR A 63 11.09 -10.68 0.06
N LEU A 64 10.85 -10.37 1.33
CA LEU A 64 11.82 -10.50 2.40
C LEU A 64 12.33 -11.93 2.55
N ASN A 65 11.42 -12.91 2.53
CA ASN A 65 11.79 -14.33 2.59
C ASN A 65 12.68 -14.74 1.41
N SER A 66 12.51 -14.16 0.24
CA SER A 66 13.31 -14.49 -0.95
C SER A 66 14.78 -14.05 -0.81
N ILE A 67 15.03 -13.04 0.01
CA ILE A 67 16.37 -12.51 0.28
C ILE A 67 16.91 -12.91 1.67
N GLY A 68 16.22 -13.81 2.37
CA GLY A 68 16.66 -14.37 3.65
C GLY A 68 16.31 -13.50 4.86
N TYR A 69 15.21 -12.77 4.81
CA TYR A 69 14.67 -12.00 5.91
C TYR A 69 13.17 -12.30 6.10
N GLU A 70 12.63 -11.94 7.25
CA GLU A 70 11.20 -11.92 7.51
C GLU A 70 10.79 -10.62 8.20
N PHE A 71 9.54 -10.22 7.99
CA PHE A 71 8.94 -9.08 8.65
C PHE A 71 8.38 -9.51 10.00
N VAL A 72 8.87 -8.91 11.07
CA VAL A 72 8.39 -9.13 12.43
C VAL A 72 7.66 -7.89 12.88
N GLU A 73 6.42 -8.04 13.31
CA GLU A 73 5.59 -6.95 13.78
C GLU A 73 4.93 -7.35 15.10
N GLU A 74 5.09 -6.51 16.10
CA GLU A 74 4.50 -6.70 17.43
C GLU A 74 3.75 -5.45 17.86
N LYS A 75 2.62 -5.66 18.53
CA LYS A 75 1.77 -4.58 19.03
C LYS A 75 2.06 -4.34 20.50
N HIS A 76 2.35 -3.10 20.85
CA HIS A 76 2.70 -2.68 22.20
C HIS A 76 1.92 -1.45 22.63
N ILE A 77 1.69 -1.30 23.94
CA ILE A 77 1.23 -0.03 24.51
C ILE A 77 2.36 1.00 24.47
N LYS A 78 2.04 2.26 24.35
CA LYS A 78 3.02 3.33 24.13
C LYS A 78 4.14 3.42 25.17
N ASP A 79 3.88 3.07 26.43
CA ASP A 79 4.92 3.06 27.49
C ASP A 79 5.96 1.94 27.26
N ASP A 80 5.50 0.76 26.80
CA ASP A 80 6.39 -0.34 26.45
C ASP A 80 7.19 -0.02 25.18
N VAL A 81 6.57 0.67 24.19
CA VAL A 81 7.29 1.15 23.00
C VAL A 81 8.50 2.00 23.41
N LEU A 82 8.32 2.99 24.28
CA LEU A 82 9.42 3.85 24.76
C LEU A 82 10.52 3.05 25.44
N LYS A 83 10.15 2.04 26.22
CA LYS A 83 11.12 1.17 26.90
C LYS A 83 11.90 0.31 25.89
N ILE A 84 11.20 -0.34 24.95
CA ILE A 84 11.81 -1.16 23.91
C ILE A 84 12.82 -0.33 23.10
N LEU A 85 12.40 0.85 22.61
CA LEU A 85 13.28 1.72 21.83
C LEU A 85 14.49 2.24 22.61
N LYS A 86 14.41 2.38 23.94
CA LYS A 86 15.55 2.78 24.78
C LYS A 86 16.56 1.68 24.99
N GLU A 87 16.10 0.42 25.03
CA GLU A 87 16.89 -0.75 25.39
C GLU A 87 17.40 -1.52 24.16
N SER A 88 16.91 -1.19 22.96
CA SER A 88 17.19 -1.92 21.73
C SER A 88 18.28 -1.28 20.88
N ASP A 89 19.12 -2.12 20.29
CA ASP A 89 20.08 -1.76 19.23
C ASP A 89 19.49 -1.98 17.82
N GLU A 90 18.21 -2.46 17.72
CA GLU A 90 17.54 -2.70 16.45
C GLU A 90 16.86 -1.45 15.90
N ASN A 91 16.79 -1.38 14.57
CA ASN A 91 16.03 -0.35 13.89
C ASN A 91 14.58 -0.80 13.71
N TYR A 92 13.65 -0.02 14.21
CA TYR A 92 12.20 -0.30 14.12
C TYR A 92 11.51 0.66 13.16
N MET A 93 10.61 0.12 12.35
CA MET A 93 9.58 0.90 11.67
C MET A 93 8.39 1.04 12.61
N LEU A 94 7.86 2.25 12.74
CA LEU A 94 6.65 2.52 13.52
C LEU A 94 5.87 3.70 12.94
N GLY A 95 4.55 3.67 13.17
CA GLY A 95 3.68 4.77 12.76
C GLY A 95 3.61 5.85 13.84
N VAL A 96 3.95 7.09 13.48
CA VAL A 96 3.82 8.25 14.36
C VAL A 96 2.94 9.33 13.75
N ASN A 97 2.23 10.07 14.59
CA ASN A 97 1.46 11.24 14.18
C ASN A 97 2.41 12.44 14.03
N ILE A 98 2.86 12.73 12.80
CA ILE A 98 3.75 13.87 12.52
C ILE A 98 2.98 15.18 12.64
N SER A 99 1.72 15.19 12.19
CA SER A 99 0.78 16.29 12.37
C SER A 99 -0.62 15.74 12.64
N LYS A 100 -1.55 16.56 13.10
CA LYS A 100 -2.92 16.12 13.42
C LYS A 100 -3.58 15.41 12.22
N GLY A 101 -3.82 14.11 12.39
CA GLY A 101 -4.45 13.27 11.37
C GLY A 101 -3.51 12.79 10.24
N ASN A 102 -2.21 13.05 10.35
CA ASN A 102 -1.21 12.60 9.39
C ASN A 102 -0.21 11.64 10.06
N LYS A 103 -0.47 10.35 9.92
CA LYS A 103 0.36 9.27 10.44
C LYS A 103 1.33 8.80 9.37
N HIS A 104 2.62 8.76 9.71
CA HIS A 104 3.68 8.26 8.82
C HIS A 104 4.42 7.10 9.46
N ALA A 105 4.84 6.14 8.65
CA ALA A 105 5.83 5.16 9.04
C ALA A 105 7.22 5.81 9.00
N ILE A 106 7.89 5.84 10.13
CA ILE A 106 9.26 6.33 10.28
C ILE A 106 10.13 5.24 10.89
N ILE A 107 11.44 5.38 10.74
CA ILE A 107 12.41 4.39 11.23
C ILE A 107 13.17 4.96 12.41
N PHE A 108 13.08 4.26 13.54
CA PHE A 108 13.90 4.52 14.71
C PHE A 108 15.36 4.15 14.42
N ILE A 109 16.27 5.06 14.76
CA ILE A 109 17.72 4.91 14.53
C ILE A 109 18.44 4.66 15.84
N ASP A 110 18.26 5.54 16.81
CA ASP A 110 18.93 5.45 18.12
C ASP A 110 18.21 6.23 19.23
N TYR A 111 18.59 5.92 20.45
CA TYR A 111 18.25 6.70 21.63
C TYR A 111 19.54 7.16 22.31
N LYS A 112 19.78 8.47 22.30
CA LYS A 112 20.97 9.08 22.86
C LYS A 112 20.65 10.44 23.49
N ASP A 113 21.34 10.77 24.58
CA ASP A 113 21.18 12.05 25.28
C ASP A 113 19.71 12.38 25.63
N ASN A 114 18.92 11.34 26.02
CA ASN A 114 17.49 11.41 26.31
C ASN A 114 16.60 11.80 25.11
N VAL A 115 17.07 11.59 23.88
CA VAL A 115 16.36 11.88 22.64
C VAL A 115 16.27 10.63 21.77
N PHE A 116 15.10 10.37 21.22
CA PHE A 116 14.85 9.35 20.21
C PHE A 116 15.07 9.96 18.83
N SER A 117 15.91 9.35 18.02
CA SER A 117 16.21 9.78 16.66
C SER A 117 15.51 8.90 15.66
N PHE A 118 14.88 9.54 14.66
CA PHE A 118 14.16 8.87 13.59
C PHE A 118 14.54 9.43 12.24
N ILE A 119 14.34 8.63 11.21
CA ILE A 119 14.39 9.05 9.82
C ILE A 119 13.09 8.70 9.12
N ASN A 120 12.71 9.55 8.18
CA ASN A 120 11.65 9.29 7.24
C ASN A 120 12.24 8.94 5.86
N ASN A 121 11.38 8.64 4.93
CA ASN A 121 11.77 8.35 3.56
C ASN A 121 12.36 9.59 2.89
N LYS A 122 13.29 9.37 1.96
CA LYS A 122 13.79 10.41 1.09
C LYS A 122 12.76 10.69 -0.01
N TYR A 123 12.48 11.96 -0.27
CA TYR A 123 11.66 12.41 -1.39
C TYR A 123 12.56 12.84 -2.56
N GLU A 124 12.04 12.76 -3.78
CA GLU A 124 12.80 13.02 -5.01
C GLU A 124 13.44 14.42 -5.05
N GLU A 125 12.76 15.39 -4.44
CA GLU A 125 13.23 16.79 -4.39
C GLU A 125 14.23 17.07 -3.26
N SER A 126 14.59 16.08 -2.46
CA SER A 126 15.46 16.22 -1.30
C SER A 126 16.67 15.31 -1.40
N ASP A 127 17.88 15.88 -1.19
CA ASP A 127 19.12 15.11 -1.11
C ASP A 127 19.26 14.36 0.23
N GLU A 128 18.53 14.80 1.27
CA GLU A 128 18.59 14.26 2.62
C GLU A 128 17.23 13.71 3.04
N PRO A 129 17.19 12.61 3.85
CA PRO A 129 15.96 12.15 4.46
C PRO A 129 15.50 13.13 5.53
N ASP A 130 14.20 13.24 5.72
CA ASP A 130 13.65 13.93 6.87
C ASP A 130 14.13 13.24 8.16
N ARG A 131 14.61 14.06 9.10
CA ARG A 131 15.04 13.60 10.42
C ARG A 131 14.13 14.16 11.48
N PHE A 132 13.74 13.32 12.41
CA PHE A 132 12.93 13.69 13.55
C PHE A 132 13.67 13.31 14.83
N THR A 133 13.59 14.19 15.82
CA THR A 133 14.09 13.92 17.15
C THR A 133 13.00 14.26 18.15
N PHE A 134 12.70 13.34 19.06
CA PHE A 134 11.66 13.51 20.05
C PHE A 134 12.19 13.21 21.44
N ALA A 135 11.87 14.07 22.42
CA ALA A 135 11.94 13.70 23.82
C ALA A 135 10.89 12.63 24.15
N ALA A 136 11.05 11.92 25.25
CA ALA A 136 10.15 10.81 25.61
C ALA A 136 8.67 11.21 25.68
N GLU A 137 8.36 12.34 26.32
CA GLU A 137 6.98 12.82 26.44
C GLU A 137 6.41 13.22 25.07
N GLU A 138 7.22 13.89 24.25
CA GLU A 138 6.80 14.28 22.90
C GLU A 138 6.52 13.06 22.01
N LEU A 139 7.40 12.05 22.04
CA LEU A 139 7.17 10.80 21.30
C LEU A 139 5.90 10.10 21.79
N LYS A 140 5.69 10.04 23.11
CA LYS A 140 4.50 9.43 23.69
C LYS A 140 3.20 10.10 23.24
N GLU A 141 3.18 11.42 23.07
CA GLU A 141 2.01 12.16 22.55
C GLU A 141 1.73 11.85 21.05
N ARG A 142 2.76 11.46 20.30
CA ARG A 142 2.66 11.13 18.87
C ARG A 142 2.31 9.68 18.58
N LEU A 143 2.43 8.80 19.57
CA LEU A 143 2.06 7.39 19.47
C LEU A 143 0.56 7.19 19.74
N ASP A 144 -0.02 6.21 19.07
CA ASP A 144 -1.34 5.70 19.46
C ASP A 144 -1.22 4.92 20.78
N GLU A 145 -2.36 4.69 21.47
CA GLU A 145 -2.38 3.89 22.72
C GLU A 145 -1.77 2.51 22.53
N GLU A 146 -2.01 1.91 21.35
CA GLU A 146 -1.39 0.69 20.89
C GLU A 146 -0.67 0.99 19.58
N THR A 147 0.63 0.74 19.55
CA THR A 147 1.50 1.02 18.41
C THR A 147 2.20 -0.26 17.97
N HIS A 148 2.26 -0.46 16.66
CA HIS A 148 3.02 -1.54 16.06
C HIS A 148 4.49 -1.12 15.93
N LEU A 149 5.38 -1.94 16.46
CA LEU A 149 6.81 -1.93 16.17
C LEU A 149 7.11 -3.03 15.18
N ALA A 150 7.73 -2.68 14.07
CA ALA A 150 8.11 -3.65 13.07
C ALA A 150 9.60 -3.56 12.74
N HIS A 151 10.23 -4.71 12.52
CA HIS A 151 11.62 -4.83 12.11
C HIS A 151 11.79 -6.02 11.16
N ILE A 152 13.00 -6.23 10.69
CA ILE A 152 13.33 -7.39 9.83
C ILE A 152 14.35 -8.28 10.51
N GLU A 153 14.06 -9.60 10.54
CA GLU A 153 14.93 -10.62 11.09
C GLU A 153 15.53 -11.49 10.00
N LYS A 154 16.76 -11.95 10.22
CA LYS A 154 17.45 -12.84 9.28
C LYS A 154 16.96 -14.26 9.41
N ILE A 155 16.56 -14.85 8.29
CA ILE A 155 16.15 -16.26 8.17
C ILE A 155 16.89 -16.94 7.01
N SER A 156 16.60 -18.22 6.78
CA SER A 156 17.02 -18.87 5.53
C SER A 156 16.15 -18.42 4.38
N ALA A 157 16.77 -18.05 3.25
CA ALA A 157 16.03 -17.62 2.07
C ALA A 157 15.08 -18.72 1.56
N LYS A 158 13.88 -18.30 1.13
CA LYS A 158 12.83 -19.18 0.59
C LYS A 158 12.53 -18.80 -0.86
N LYS A 159 12.13 -19.77 -1.66
CA LYS A 159 11.69 -19.50 -3.03
C LYS A 159 10.33 -18.79 -3.02
N ILE A 160 10.20 -17.73 -3.83
CA ILE A 160 8.89 -17.07 -4.04
C ILE A 160 7.95 -18.05 -4.76
N ASP A 161 6.76 -18.22 -4.19
CA ASP A 161 5.64 -18.88 -4.85
C ASP A 161 4.40 -17.98 -4.83
N LEU A 162 4.01 -17.48 -6.00
CA LEU A 162 2.91 -16.54 -6.17
C LEU A 162 1.66 -17.21 -6.77
N LYS A 163 1.69 -18.52 -7.02
CA LYS A 163 0.63 -19.20 -7.78
C LYS A 163 -0.75 -18.95 -7.21
N GLU A 164 -0.94 -19.26 -5.94
CA GLU A 164 -2.25 -19.17 -5.29
C GLU A 164 -2.74 -17.72 -5.20
N ILE A 165 -1.84 -16.77 -4.90
CA ILE A 165 -2.21 -15.36 -4.77
C ILE A 165 -2.58 -14.75 -6.13
N LEU A 166 -1.89 -15.10 -7.22
CA LEU A 166 -2.22 -14.63 -8.57
C LEU A 166 -3.55 -15.22 -9.06
N LEU A 167 -3.81 -16.50 -8.80
CA LEU A 167 -5.10 -17.12 -9.12
C LEU A 167 -6.25 -16.49 -8.34
N ALA A 168 -6.05 -16.23 -7.04
CA ALA A 168 -7.02 -15.53 -6.21
C ALA A 168 -7.27 -14.11 -6.73
N SER A 169 -6.25 -13.40 -7.18
CA SER A 169 -6.35 -12.05 -7.71
C SER A 169 -7.20 -12.01 -8.99
N ILE A 170 -7.01 -12.95 -9.92
CA ILE A 170 -7.83 -13.07 -11.12
C ILE A 170 -9.31 -13.33 -10.76
N LYS A 171 -9.57 -14.15 -9.73
CA LYS A 171 -10.92 -14.38 -9.22
C LYS A 171 -11.51 -13.12 -8.59
N ASN A 172 -10.73 -12.40 -7.81
CA ASN A 172 -11.14 -11.17 -7.16
C ASN A 172 -11.50 -10.06 -8.15
N LEU A 173 -10.81 -9.96 -9.32
CA LEU A 173 -11.22 -9.04 -10.39
C LEU A 173 -12.61 -9.35 -10.94
N ASN A 174 -12.98 -10.63 -11.07
CA ASN A 174 -14.34 -10.97 -11.46
C ASN A 174 -15.37 -10.52 -10.42
N SER A 175 -15.07 -10.74 -9.14
CA SER A 175 -15.93 -10.30 -8.03
C SER A 175 -16.04 -8.77 -8.00
N LEU A 176 -14.94 -8.05 -8.21
CA LEU A 176 -14.94 -6.58 -8.29
C LEU A 176 -15.88 -6.09 -9.39
N LYS A 177 -15.76 -6.66 -10.60
CA LYS A 177 -16.61 -6.33 -11.74
C LYS A 177 -18.09 -6.57 -11.43
N GLU A 178 -18.41 -7.69 -10.80
CA GLU A 178 -19.79 -8.05 -10.41
C GLU A 178 -20.32 -7.10 -9.34
N ASP A 179 -19.54 -6.83 -8.30
CA ASP A 179 -19.91 -5.91 -7.21
C ASP A 179 -20.15 -4.47 -7.74
N ILE A 180 -19.33 -3.99 -8.68
CA ILE A 180 -19.53 -2.69 -9.36
C ILE A 180 -20.84 -2.69 -10.14
N ASN A 181 -21.13 -3.73 -10.93
CA ASN A 181 -22.36 -3.83 -11.70
C ASN A 181 -23.62 -3.88 -10.80
N ILE A 182 -23.52 -4.49 -9.63
CA ILE A 182 -24.61 -4.52 -8.66
C ILE A 182 -24.78 -3.15 -7.99
N PHE A 183 -23.68 -2.51 -7.60
CA PHE A 183 -23.68 -1.22 -6.94
C PHE A 183 -24.23 -0.11 -7.87
N SER A 184 -23.81 -0.11 -9.14
CA SER A 184 -24.16 0.92 -10.12
C SER A 184 -25.66 1.05 -10.41
N LYS A 185 -26.44 -0.02 -10.15
CA LYS A 185 -27.88 -0.08 -10.37
C LYS A 185 -28.72 0.28 -9.14
N LYS A 186 -28.09 0.46 -7.99
CA LYS A 186 -28.80 0.83 -6.77
C LYS A 186 -29.01 2.33 -6.71
N GLU A 187 -30.15 2.74 -6.16
CA GLU A 187 -30.32 4.11 -5.70
C GLU A 187 -29.47 4.30 -4.44
N ILE A 188 -28.57 5.26 -4.48
CA ILE A 188 -27.60 5.56 -3.42
C ILE A 188 -27.57 7.06 -3.19
N THR A 189 -27.13 7.45 -2.00
CA THR A 189 -26.81 8.85 -1.71
C THR A 189 -25.44 9.22 -2.26
N ARG A 190 -25.22 10.50 -2.50
CA ARG A 190 -23.92 11.04 -2.88
C ARG A 190 -22.84 10.78 -1.81
N LEU A 191 -23.23 10.69 -0.53
CA LEU A 191 -22.33 10.32 0.55
C LEU A 191 -21.86 8.86 0.42
N GLU A 192 -22.80 7.92 0.21
CA GLU A 192 -22.46 6.50 -0.03
C GLU A 192 -21.56 6.32 -1.24
N LEU A 193 -21.80 7.09 -2.33
CA LEU A 193 -20.90 7.08 -3.50
C LEU A 193 -19.49 7.55 -3.11
N ARG A 194 -19.37 8.60 -2.31
CA ARG A 194 -18.07 9.10 -1.83
C ARG A 194 -17.37 8.09 -0.94
N GLU A 195 -18.08 7.40 -0.07
CA GLU A 195 -17.54 6.36 0.81
C GLU A 195 -17.08 5.14 0.01
N SER A 196 -17.87 4.75 -1.03
CA SER A 196 -17.51 3.62 -1.91
C SER A 196 -16.21 3.85 -2.70
N MET A 197 -15.78 5.10 -2.88
CA MET A 197 -14.49 5.44 -3.48
C MET A 197 -13.29 4.92 -2.65
N ASN A 198 -13.46 4.78 -1.35
CA ASN A 198 -12.42 4.26 -0.46
C ASN A 198 -12.54 2.74 -0.19
N THR A 199 -13.56 2.10 -0.75
CA THR A 199 -13.84 0.67 -0.57
C THR A 199 -13.96 -0.05 -1.90
N LEU A 200 -15.17 -0.13 -2.48
CA LEU A 200 -15.45 -0.87 -3.70
C LEU A 200 -14.64 -0.35 -4.90
N PHE A 201 -14.60 0.96 -5.09
CA PHE A 201 -13.94 1.57 -6.26
C PHE A 201 -12.46 1.90 -6.02
N ARG A 202 -11.95 1.67 -4.82
CA ARG A 202 -10.58 2.05 -4.47
C ARG A 202 -9.55 1.41 -5.39
N ALA A 203 -9.63 0.09 -5.56
CA ALA A 203 -8.68 -0.65 -6.37
C ALA A 203 -8.72 -0.21 -7.85
N ASP A 204 -9.92 0.00 -8.40
CA ASP A 204 -10.12 0.29 -9.82
C ASP A 204 -9.82 1.77 -10.17
N ILE A 205 -10.19 2.71 -9.30
CA ILE A 205 -10.11 4.14 -9.61
C ILE A 205 -8.90 4.84 -8.98
N LEU A 206 -8.49 4.44 -7.76
CA LEU A 206 -7.42 5.15 -7.04
C LEU A 206 -6.08 4.43 -7.16
N ASP A 207 -6.00 3.21 -6.68
CA ASP A 207 -4.72 2.54 -6.47
C ASP A 207 -4.18 1.88 -7.75
N SER A 208 -5.05 1.54 -8.72
CA SER A 208 -4.65 1.02 -10.05
C SER A 208 -3.78 1.99 -10.84
N VAL A 209 -3.92 3.30 -10.63
CA VAL A 209 -3.09 4.33 -11.26
C VAL A 209 -1.60 4.05 -11.03
N ALA A 210 -1.20 3.85 -9.77
CA ALA A 210 0.19 3.54 -9.44
C ALA A 210 0.65 2.18 -10.02
N MET A 211 -0.27 1.24 -10.19
CA MET A 211 0.05 -0.08 -10.76
C MET A 211 0.23 -0.02 -12.27
N PHE A 212 -0.62 0.69 -13.00
CA PHE A 212 -0.46 0.86 -14.44
C PHE A 212 0.78 1.69 -14.78
N GLU A 213 1.11 2.70 -13.98
CA GLU A 213 2.35 3.44 -14.10
C GLU A 213 3.58 2.53 -13.90
N LEU A 214 3.58 1.68 -12.87
CA LEU A 214 4.65 0.70 -12.61
C LEU A 214 4.82 -0.33 -13.73
N LEU A 215 3.72 -0.67 -14.42
CA LEU A 215 3.71 -1.60 -15.56
C LEU A 215 4.09 -0.91 -16.88
N GLY A 216 4.03 0.42 -16.97
CA GLY A 216 4.17 1.17 -18.22
C GLY A 216 2.95 1.02 -19.15
N GLU A 217 1.77 0.78 -18.58
CA GLU A 217 0.51 0.62 -19.32
C GLU A 217 -0.19 1.98 -19.53
N ASP A 218 0.44 2.87 -20.32
CA ASP A 218 0.03 4.27 -20.47
C ASP A 218 -1.44 4.43 -20.90
N ALA A 219 -1.94 3.57 -21.77
CA ALA A 219 -3.33 3.64 -22.26
C ALA A 219 -4.34 3.37 -21.12
N LEU A 220 -4.07 2.37 -20.27
CA LEU A 220 -4.89 2.06 -19.11
C LEU A 220 -4.77 3.15 -18.06
N LEU A 221 -3.56 3.67 -17.82
CA LEU A 221 -3.29 4.76 -16.91
C LEU A 221 -4.13 6.00 -17.25
N GLU A 222 -4.07 6.46 -18.51
CA GLU A 222 -4.85 7.64 -18.93
C GLU A 222 -6.35 7.39 -18.89
N ARG A 223 -6.81 6.20 -19.28
CA ARG A 223 -8.23 5.84 -19.18
C ARG A 223 -8.73 5.86 -17.74
N THR A 224 -7.96 5.29 -16.82
CA THR A 224 -8.29 5.30 -15.38
C THR A 224 -8.35 6.72 -14.82
N LYS A 225 -7.41 7.59 -15.20
CA LYS A 225 -7.44 9.01 -14.79
C LYS A 225 -8.67 9.75 -15.32
N GLU A 226 -9.11 9.46 -16.55
CA GLU A 226 -10.35 10.03 -17.10
C GLU A 226 -11.58 9.57 -16.31
N ILE A 227 -11.67 8.28 -16.00
CA ILE A 227 -12.74 7.71 -15.19
C ILE A 227 -12.76 8.32 -13.79
N GLN A 228 -11.59 8.44 -13.17
CA GLN A 228 -11.44 9.10 -11.86
C GLN A 228 -11.99 10.53 -11.87
N LYS A 229 -11.68 11.32 -12.90
CA LYS A 229 -12.23 12.69 -13.06
C LYS A 229 -13.76 12.68 -13.17
N LYS A 230 -14.33 11.80 -14.00
CA LYS A 230 -15.78 11.64 -14.15
C LYS A 230 -16.44 11.27 -12.81
N PHE A 231 -15.89 10.28 -12.12
CA PHE A 231 -16.39 9.81 -10.83
C PHE A 231 -16.38 10.93 -9.77
N ILE A 232 -15.28 11.68 -9.68
CA ILE A 232 -15.16 12.85 -8.79
C ILE A 232 -16.18 13.93 -9.15
N THR A 233 -16.48 14.14 -10.44
CA THR A 233 -17.49 15.10 -10.89
C THR A 233 -18.88 14.67 -10.41
N VAL A 234 -19.24 13.40 -10.55
CA VAL A 234 -20.51 12.87 -10.02
C VAL A 234 -20.62 13.07 -8.50
N ILE A 235 -19.54 12.83 -7.74
CA ILE A 235 -19.52 13.08 -6.29
C ILE A 235 -19.71 14.55 -5.96
N LYS A 236 -19.17 15.49 -6.75
CA LYS A 236 -19.23 16.93 -6.46
C LYS A 236 -20.54 17.57 -6.92
N GLU A 237 -21.03 17.20 -8.09
CA GLU A 237 -22.08 17.91 -8.85
C GLU A 237 -23.34 17.06 -9.04
N GLY A 238 -23.29 15.75 -8.76
CA GLY A 238 -24.43 14.84 -8.89
C GLY A 238 -25.59 15.15 -7.93
N LYS A 239 -26.74 14.55 -8.21
CA LYS A 239 -27.93 14.63 -7.36
C LYS A 239 -27.64 14.07 -5.96
N GLU A 240 -28.43 14.45 -4.96
CA GLU A 240 -28.32 13.92 -3.60
C GLU A 240 -28.59 12.42 -3.55
N ASN A 241 -29.60 11.95 -4.29
CA ASN A 241 -29.88 10.54 -4.56
C ASN A 241 -29.69 10.28 -6.04
N LEU A 242 -28.98 9.23 -6.38
CA LEU A 242 -28.60 8.90 -7.76
C LEU A 242 -28.51 7.39 -7.99
N VAL A 243 -28.58 6.99 -9.25
CA VAL A 243 -28.22 5.67 -9.76
C VAL A 243 -26.96 5.88 -10.60
N LEU A 244 -25.84 5.23 -10.25
CA LEU A 244 -24.54 5.55 -10.83
C LEU A 244 -24.52 5.32 -12.35
N GLU A 245 -25.17 4.26 -12.86
CA GLU A 245 -25.24 3.98 -14.31
C GLU A 245 -26.03 5.03 -15.13
N GLU A 246 -26.81 5.89 -14.47
CA GLU A 246 -27.49 7.03 -15.11
C GLU A 246 -26.61 8.29 -15.18
N GLU A 247 -25.58 8.37 -14.32
CA GLU A 247 -24.72 9.54 -14.19
C GLU A 247 -23.38 9.36 -14.95
N MET A 248 -22.94 8.11 -15.16
CA MET A 248 -21.72 7.79 -15.91
C MET A 248 -21.79 6.44 -16.60
N ASP A 249 -21.02 6.27 -17.66
CA ASP A 249 -20.91 4.99 -18.37
C ASP A 249 -20.11 3.97 -17.57
N ILE A 250 -20.80 2.97 -17.03
CA ILE A 250 -20.18 1.88 -16.24
C ILE A 250 -19.33 0.96 -17.12
N SER A 251 -19.52 0.94 -18.45
CA SER A 251 -18.68 0.17 -19.35
C SER A 251 -17.21 0.61 -19.32
N ASP A 252 -16.95 1.88 -19.01
CA ASP A 252 -15.60 2.42 -18.83
C ASP A 252 -14.86 1.72 -17.67
N LEU A 253 -15.52 1.60 -16.50
CA LEU A 253 -14.97 0.91 -15.32
C LEU A 253 -14.73 -0.57 -15.62
N THR A 254 -15.74 -1.24 -16.16
CA THR A 254 -15.62 -2.67 -16.44
C THR A 254 -14.59 -2.99 -17.55
N TYR A 255 -14.35 -2.06 -18.48
CA TYR A 255 -13.29 -2.18 -19.47
C TYR A 255 -11.90 -2.21 -18.82
N VAL A 256 -11.60 -1.28 -17.92
CA VAL A 256 -10.30 -1.25 -17.20
C VAL A 256 -10.08 -2.56 -16.45
N ILE A 257 -11.10 -3.07 -15.78
CA ILE A 257 -11.03 -4.35 -15.05
C ILE A 257 -10.76 -5.52 -16.02
N ASP A 258 -11.42 -5.55 -17.19
CA ASP A 258 -11.23 -6.62 -18.16
C ASP A 258 -9.82 -6.61 -18.76
N GLU A 259 -9.28 -5.44 -19.12
CA GLU A 259 -7.90 -5.30 -19.58
C GLU A 259 -6.89 -5.67 -18.51
N TRP A 260 -7.10 -5.21 -17.28
CA TRP A 260 -6.23 -5.59 -16.15
C TRP A 260 -6.23 -7.10 -15.92
N LYS A 261 -7.41 -7.74 -16.05
CA LYS A 261 -7.52 -9.19 -15.97
C LYS A 261 -6.77 -9.92 -17.08
N LEU A 262 -6.73 -9.35 -18.29
CA LEU A 262 -5.94 -9.90 -19.40
C LEU A 262 -4.44 -9.82 -19.08
N LEU A 263 -3.97 -8.70 -18.53
CA LEU A 263 -2.59 -8.53 -18.06
C LEU A 263 -2.24 -9.53 -16.97
N MET A 264 -3.11 -9.70 -15.97
CA MET A 264 -2.90 -10.69 -14.90
C MET A 264 -2.82 -12.12 -15.42
N LYS A 265 -3.70 -12.50 -16.36
CA LYS A 265 -3.67 -13.84 -16.97
C LYS A 265 -2.39 -14.07 -17.77
N LYS A 266 -1.95 -13.08 -18.54
CA LYS A 266 -0.70 -13.14 -19.28
C LYS A 266 0.48 -13.32 -18.34
N ASN A 267 0.57 -12.49 -17.30
CA ASN A 267 1.61 -12.61 -16.27
C ASN A 267 1.60 -13.98 -15.59
N PHE A 268 0.42 -14.51 -15.25
CA PHE A 268 0.30 -15.83 -14.65
C PHE A 268 0.81 -16.95 -15.57
N GLN A 269 0.49 -16.90 -16.86
CA GLN A 269 1.01 -17.87 -17.85
C GLN A 269 2.54 -17.80 -17.98
N GLU A 270 3.10 -16.59 -18.02
CA GLU A 270 4.55 -16.40 -18.02
C GLU A 270 5.22 -16.91 -16.74
N TYR A 271 4.58 -16.71 -15.59
CA TYR A 271 5.04 -17.23 -14.31
C TYR A 271 5.07 -18.77 -14.28
N GLU A 272 4.00 -19.43 -14.74
CA GLU A 272 3.94 -20.90 -14.83
C GLU A 272 4.99 -21.47 -15.83
N TYR A 273 5.27 -20.76 -16.91
CA TYR A 273 6.26 -21.20 -17.90
C TYR A 273 7.71 -21.11 -17.40
N ARG A 274 8.00 -20.18 -16.46
CA ARG A 274 9.34 -19.98 -15.88
C ARG A 274 9.66 -20.90 -14.70
N LYS A 275 8.67 -21.63 -14.16
CA LYS A 275 8.85 -22.64 -13.10
C LYS A 275 9.37 -23.96 -13.62
#